data_ff2706a502e351f15cf53eb50260c714
#
_entry.id   ff2706a502e351f15cf53eb50260c714
#
_cell.length_a   1.000
_cell.length_b   1.000
_cell.length_c   1.000
_cell.angle_alpha   90.00
_cell.angle_beta   90.00
_cell.angle_gamma   90.00
#
_symmetry.space_group_name_H-M   'P 1'
#
loop_
_entity.id
_entity.type
_entity.pdbx_description
1 polymer ?
#
loop_
_entity_poly.entity_id
_entity_poly.type
_entity_poly.pdbx_seq_one_letter_code
_entity_poly.pdbx_strand_id
1 'polypeptide(L)'
;DDVGGRRSEKTVCIVRYGGFGDMIQTSSLFPQFKKKGYRVCVNVTERGYDVIKSDPNVDEILLQATDQVPNDCLNEYWSRLTKCFHDFIQLSESIEGALLVIPDRTEIIRGKPVLIKGSPRYSLSKEELHEQCNVNYMERTHDLAGVPHEFLPKFYPTKKEKKWARKTKETEIGSNKVVLWSLSGSSCHKVYPWTDAVISEVLSKTKNVSFVTIGDALCQMLEGGWEDEPRVLTMSGEWSIRETLAFLDQCDIVVGPETGVLNAASTLNAHKIVMLSHSSKENLSKHWKNTTTLEPEHYEDFCFPCHKMHYGFDTCKRDEYTGGAMCSVNINAKEIITAILDNSK
;
A
#
# COMPACT_ATOMS: atom_id res chain seq x y z
N ASP A 1 45.42 -18.54 -26.38
CA ASP A 1 44.46 -19.16 -25.43
C ASP A 1 43.50 -18.10 -24.96
N ASP A 2 42.37 -18.05 -25.63
CA ASP A 2 41.32 -17.05 -25.49
C ASP A 2 40.46 -17.45 -24.28
N VAL A 3 40.81 -16.94 -23.13
CA VAL A 3 39.94 -17.03 -21.94
C VAL A 3 38.86 -16.00 -22.15
N GLY A 4 37.72 -16.41 -22.74
CA GLY A 4 36.54 -15.61 -22.96
C GLY A 4 36.12 -14.90 -21.66
N GLY A 5 36.47 -13.63 -21.57
CA GLY A 5 36.07 -12.78 -20.44
C GLY A 5 34.56 -12.73 -20.36
N ARG A 6 33.97 -13.36 -19.33
CA ARG A 6 32.60 -13.06 -18.90
C ARG A 6 32.57 -11.56 -18.67
N ARG A 7 31.88 -10.80 -19.53
CA ARG A 7 31.50 -9.42 -19.20
C ARG A 7 30.87 -9.47 -17.82
N SER A 8 31.48 -8.77 -16.86
CA SER A 8 30.91 -8.68 -15.51
C SER A 8 29.50 -8.15 -15.65
N GLU A 9 28.54 -8.96 -15.27
CA GLU A 9 27.11 -8.61 -15.32
C GLU A 9 26.91 -7.39 -14.43
N LYS A 10 26.30 -6.32 -14.97
CA LYS A 10 25.98 -5.13 -14.17
C LYS A 10 24.96 -5.51 -13.09
N THR A 11 25.21 -5.07 -11.87
CA THR A 11 24.34 -5.34 -10.72
C THR A 11 23.75 -4.06 -10.17
N VAL A 12 22.48 -4.10 -9.77
CA VAL A 12 21.81 -3.04 -9.03
C VAL A 12 21.22 -3.61 -7.74
N CYS A 13 21.40 -2.90 -6.63
CA CYS A 13 20.69 -3.19 -5.38
C CYS A 13 19.64 -2.11 -5.13
N ILE A 14 18.40 -2.52 -4.98
CA ILE A 14 17.28 -1.64 -4.64
C ILE A 14 16.85 -1.95 -3.21
N VAL A 15 16.89 -0.96 -2.34
CA VAL A 15 16.51 -1.09 -0.93
C VAL A 15 15.15 -0.46 -0.72
N ARG A 16 14.19 -1.25 -0.25
CA ARG A 16 12.88 -0.74 0.17
C ARG A 16 12.34 -1.54 1.33
N TYR A 17 12.22 -0.87 2.46
CA TYR A 17 11.54 -1.38 3.65
C TYR A 17 10.11 -0.84 3.71
N GLY A 18 9.41 -1.06 4.81
CA GLY A 18 8.06 -0.58 4.99
C GLY A 18 6.99 -1.65 4.73
N GLY A 19 5.81 -1.21 4.33
CA GLY A 19 4.68 -2.09 4.06
C GLY A 19 4.75 -2.79 2.71
N PHE A 20 3.91 -3.80 2.52
CA PHE A 20 3.85 -4.50 1.23
C PHE A 20 3.41 -3.59 0.07
N GLY A 21 2.64 -2.52 0.35
CA GLY A 21 2.27 -1.53 -0.65
C GLY A 21 3.46 -0.77 -1.22
N ASP A 22 4.46 -0.47 -0.39
CA ASP A 22 5.70 0.17 -0.80
C ASP A 22 6.50 -0.70 -1.76
N MET A 23 6.51 -2.01 -1.50
CA MET A 23 7.16 -2.97 -2.36
C MET A 23 6.40 -3.17 -3.69
N ILE A 24 5.08 -3.14 -3.67
CA ILE A 24 4.27 -3.15 -4.90
C ILE A 24 4.65 -1.97 -5.80
N GLN A 25 4.74 -0.77 -5.25
CA GLN A 25 5.16 0.41 -6.03
C GLN A 25 6.58 0.24 -6.57
N THR A 26 7.50 -0.25 -5.74
CA THR A 26 8.90 -0.49 -6.11
C THR A 26 9.04 -1.54 -7.22
N SER A 27 8.14 -2.52 -7.29
CA SER A 27 8.17 -3.56 -8.34
C SER A 27 8.11 -2.99 -9.76
N SER A 28 7.60 -1.78 -9.92
CA SER A 28 7.58 -1.05 -11.21
C SER A 28 8.98 -0.76 -11.77
N LEU A 29 10.02 -0.76 -10.93
CA LEU A 29 11.40 -0.47 -11.33
C LEU A 29 12.11 -1.71 -11.93
N PHE A 30 11.77 -2.90 -11.45
CA PHE A 30 12.53 -4.11 -11.76
C PHE A 30 12.61 -4.42 -13.26
N PRO A 31 11.50 -4.39 -14.03
CA PRO A 31 11.54 -4.63 -15.47
C PRO A 31 12.42 -3.62 -16.21
N GLN A 32 12.50 -2.38 -15.73
CA GLN A 32 13.30 -1.33 -16.37
C GLN A 32 14.80 -1.59 -16.19
N PHE A 33 15.24 -2.04 -15.02
CA PHE A 33 16.62 -2.45 -14.79
C PHE A 33 16.98 -3.73 -15.57
N LYS A 34 16.04 -4.70 -15.65
CA LYS A 34 16.23 -5.89 -16.50
C LYS A 34 16.39 -5.52 -17.97
N LYS A 35 15.59 -4.60 -18.51
CA LYS A 35 15.74 -4.08 -19.89
C LYS A 35 17.11 -3.43 -20.13
N LYS A 36 17.71 -2.81 -19.11
CA LYS A 36 19.05 -2.21 -19.15
C LYS A 36 20.18 -3.25 -18.96
N GLY A 37 19.85 -4.53 -18.82
CA GLY A 37 20.82 -5.63 -18.67
C GLY A 37 21.40 -5.78 -17.27
N TYR A 38 20.71 -5.28 -16.24
CA TYR A 38 21.13 -5.46 -14.86
C TYR A 38 20.66 -6.79 -14.28
N ARG A 39 21.51 -7.39 -13.45
CA ARG A 39 21.09 -8.33 -12.42
C ARG A 39 20.48 -7.51 -11.27
N VAL A 40 19.22 -7.78 -10.95
CA VAL A 40 18.44 -7.03 -9.96
C VAL A 40 18.47 -7.75 -8.63
N CYS A 41 19.07 -7.12 -7.64
CA CYS A 41 19.05 -7.52 -6.24
C CYS A 41 18.13 -6.58 -5.47
N VAL A 42 17.28 -7.10 -4.58
CA VAL A 42 16.36 -6.30 -3.78
C VAL A 42 16.58 -6.59 -2.30
N ASN A 43 16.89 -5.56 -1.52
CA ASN A 43 17.03 -5.67 -0.07
C ASN A 43 15.73 -5.26 0.60
N VAL A 44 15.09 -6.18 1.30
CA VAL A 44 13.72 -6.06 1.80
C VAL A 44 13.52 -6.70 3.17
N THR A 45 12.47 -6.28 3.87
CA THR A 45 11.94 -6.99 5.04
C THR A 45 11.04 -8.16 4.62
N GLU A 46 10.59 -8.98 5.57
CA GLU A 46 9.70 -10.12 5.32
C GLU A 46 8.43 -9.75 4.54
N ARG A 47 7.81 -8.61 4.86
CA ARG A 47 6.60 -8.13 4.16
C ARG A 47 6.86 -7.86 2.68
N GLY A 48 8.01 -7.26 2.38
CA GLY A 48 8.42 -7.02 1.00
C GLY A 48 8.82 -8.31 0.28
N TYR A 49 9.49 -9.24 0.98
CA TYR A 49 9.86 -10.56 0.44
C TYR A 49 8.63 -11.31 -0.08
N ASP A 50 7.56 -11.35 0.70
CA ASP A 50 6.32 -12.02 0.29
C ASP A 50 5.75 -11.46 -1.02
N VAL A 51 5.88 -10.18 -1.26
CA VAL A 51 5.42 -9.55 -2.51
C VAL A 51 6.25 -10.01 -3.71
N ILE A 52 7.58 -10.03 -3.58
CA ILE A 52 8.49 -10.13 -4.74
C ILE A 52 9.10 -11.53 -4.97
N LYS A 53 8.97 -12.47 -4.03
CA LYS A 53 9.62 -13.79 -4.10
C LYS A 53 9.30 -14.62 -5.36
N SER A 54 8.30 -14.24 -6.13
CA SER A 54 7.93 -14.87 -7.41
C SER A 54 8.04 -13.89 -8.60
N ASP A 55 8.63 -12.72 -8.41
CA ASP A 55 8.80 -11.74 -9.49
C ASP A 55 9.95 -12.19 -10.40
N PRO A 56 9.69 -12.46 -11.71
CA PRO A 56 10.71 -12.92 -12.66
C PRO A 56 11.76 -11.84 -12.98
N ASN A 57 11.56 -10.61 -12.57
CA ASN A 57 12.50 -9.51 -12.77
C ASN A 57 13.47 -9.32 -11.61
N VAL A 58 13.33 -10.10 -10.53
CA VAL A 58 14.22 -10.10 -9.36
C VAL A 58 15.12 -11.32 -9.43
N ASP A 59 16.44 -11.13 -9.48
CA ASP A 59 17.42 -12.20 -9.55
C ASP A 59 17.89 -12.65 -8.16
N GLU A 60 17.86 -11.73 -7.19
CA GLU A 60 18.35 -12.01 -5.84
C GLU A 60 17.59 -11.17 -4.81
N ILE A 61 17.30 -11.77 -3.67
CA ILE A 61 16.62 -11.10 -2.54
C ILE A 61 17.53 -11.17 -1.33
N LEU A 62 17.87 -10.01 -0.78
CA LEU A 62 18.54 -9.86 0.50
C LEU A 62 17.48 -9.58 1.56
N LEU A 63 17.16 -10.59 2.34
CA LEU A 63 16.19 -10.43 3.43
C LEU A 63 16.85 -9.73 4.61
N GLN A 64 16.28 -8.59 4.99
CA GLN A 64 16.69 -7.81 6.15
C GLN A 64 15.76 -8.11 7.31
N ALA A 65 16.24 -8.84 8.31
CA ALA A 65 15.49 -9.02 9.54
C ALA A 65 15.52 -7.73 10.38
N THR A 66 14.46 -7.50 11.14
CA THR A 66 14.41 -6.42 12.13
C THR A 66 15.54 -6.61 13.14
N ASP A 67 16.21 -5.52 13.49
CA ASP A 67 17.33 -5.50 14.45
C ASP A 67 18.57 -6.35 14.07
N GLN A 68 18.65 -6.81 12.82
CA GLN A 68 19.81 -7.55 12.33
C GLN A 68 21.10 -6.74 12.35
N VAL A 69 20.99 -5.44 12.16
CA VAL A 69 22.12 -4.49 12.22
C VAL A 69 21.85 -3.48 13.33
N PRO A 70 22.72 -3.38 14.34
CA PRO A 70 22.60 -2.36 15.37
C PRO A 70 22.58 -0.94 14.79
N ASN A 71 21.76 -0.04 15.36
CA ASN A 71 21.56 1.31 14.85
C ASN A 71 22.85 2.12 14.70
N ASP A 72 23.82 1.94 15.61
CA ASP A 72 25.11 2.59 15.56
C ASP A 72 26.05 2.04 14.48
N CYS A 73 25.73 0.86 13.90
CA CYS A 73 26.45 0.23 12.81
C CYS A 73 25.81 0.45 11.43
N LEU A 74 24.62 1.05 11.35
CA LEU A 74 23.88 1.19 10.09
C LEU A 74 24.66 1.95 9.01
N ASN A 75 25.33 3.03 9.35
CA ASN A 75 26.10 3.82 8.39
C ASN A 75 27.25 3.01 7.77
N GLU A 76 27.95 2.20 8.59
CA GLU A 76 29.00 1.33 8.11
C GLU A 76 28.44 0.20 7.23
N TYR A 77 27.33 -0.42 7.66
CA TYR A 77 26.62 -1.43 6.91
C TYR A 77 26.25 -0.93 5.50
N TRP A 78 25.59 0.23 5.42
CA TRP A 78 25.20 0.82 4.13
C TRP A 78 26.42 1.16 3.28
N SER A 79 27.46 1.75 3.87
CA SER A 79 28.71 2.05 3.15
C SER A 79 29.37 0.82 2.55
N ARG A 80 29.33 -0.31 3.24
CA ARG A 80 29.87 -1.59 2.74
C ARG A 80 28.97 -2.20 1.68
N LEU A 81 27.66 -2.26 1.92
CA LEU A 81 26.69 -2.84 1.00
C LEU A 81 26.70 -2.11 -0.36
N THR A 82 26.75 -0.78 -0.34
CA THR A 82 26.80 0.04 -1.56
C THR A 82 27.98 -0.34 -2.46
N LYS A 83 29.12 -0.72 -1.90
CA LYS A 83 30.32 -1.10 -2.65
C LYS A 83 30.22 -2.48 -3.33
N CYS A 84 29.22 -3.28 -2.97
CA CYS A 84 29.01 -4.62 -3.54
C CYS A 84 28.29 -4.59 -4.89
N PHE A 85 27.72 -3.45 -5.30
CA PHE A 85 26.91 -3.32 -6.50
C PHE A 85 27.44 -2.20 -7.41
N HIS A 86 27.13 -2.28 -8.70
CA HIS A 86 27.46 -1.22 -9.66
C HIS A 86 26.56 0.01 -9.44
N ASP A 87 25.26 -0.23 -9.18
CA ASP A 87 24.30 0.81 -8.84
C ASP A 87 23.59 0.43 -7.52
N PHE A 88 23.35 1.42 -6.70
CA PHE A 88 22.70 1.26 -5.40
C PHE A 88 21.62 2.31 -5.22
N ILE A 89 20.37 1.87 -5.00
CA ILE A 89 19.20 2.74 -4.91
C ILE A 89 18.55 2.54 -3.55
N GLN A 90 18.70 3.54 -2.68
CA GLN A 90 18.07 3.56 -1.36
C GLN A 90 16.75 4.32 -1.45
N LEU A 91 15.62 3.59 -1.41
CA LEU A 91 14.28 4.16 -1.43
C LEU A 91 13.67 4.30 -0.03
N SER A 92 14.11 3.47 0.92
CA SER A 92 13.69 3.60 2.31
C SER A 92 14.18 4.93 2.89
N GLU A 93 13.36 5.58 3.68
CA GLU A 93 13.59 6.92 4.24
C GLU A 93 13.63 8.06 3.21
N SER A 94 14.13 7.80 1.98
CA SER A 94 14.23 8.84 0.95
C SER A 94 12.86 9.31 0.45
N ILE A 95 11.90 8.39 0.34
CA ILE A 95 10.52 8.73 -0.04
C ILE A 95 9.80 9.36 1.14
N GLU A 96 9.79 8.72 2.29
CA GLU A 96 9.13 9.21 3.49
C GLU A 96 9.71 10.55 3.95
N GLY A 97 11.02 10.68 3.98
CA GLY A 97 11.70 11.92 4.33
C GLY A 97 11.50 13.06 3.33
N ALA A 98 11.18 12.73 2.07
CA ALA A 98 10.94 13.72 1.04
C ALA A 98 9.46 14.16 0.94
N LEU A 99 8.51 13.24 1.19
CA LEU A 99 7.09 13.46 0.90
C LEU A 99 6.18 13.44 2.12
N LEU A 100 6.60 12.80 3.23
CA LEU A 100 5.78 12.65 4.41
C LEU A 100 6.40 13.36 5.62
N VAL A 101 5.54 13.82 6.50
CA VAL A 101 5.95 14.40 7.78
C VAL A 101 5.76 13.37 8.88
N ILE A 102 6.83 13.10 9.61
CA ILE A 102 6.84 12.18 10.74
C ILE A 102 6.83 13.00 12.03
N PRO A 103 5.80 12.85 12.91
CA PRO A 103 5.79 13.53 14.19
C PRO A 103 6.92 13.08 15.11
N ASP A 104 7.20 13.88 16.12
CA ASP A 104 8.15 13.54 17.17
C ASP A 104 7.80 12.19 17.80
N ARG A 105 8.80 11.36 18.02
CA ARG A 105 8.64 10.02 18.61
C ARG A 105 9.74 9.72 19.60
N THR A 106 9.46 8.85 20.55
CA THR A 106 10.46 8.36 21.48
C THR A 106 10.99 7.00 21.01
N GLU A 107 12.28 6.90 20.85
CA GLU A 107 12.97 5.63 20.54
C GLU A 107 13.86 5.20 21.70
N ILE A 108 14.08 3.91 21.84
CA ILE A 108 15.02 3.38 22.84
C ILE A 108 16.38 3.26 22.18
N ILE A 109 17.29 4.16 22.54
CA ILE A 109 18.67 4.16 22.07
C ILE A 109 19.59 3.81 23.23
N ARG A 110 20.36 2.72 23.10
CA ARG A 110 21.28 2.21 24.15
C ARG A 110 20.58 2.04 25.51
N GLY A 111 19.34 1.52 25.48
CA GLY A 111 18.55 1.27 26.68
C GLY A 111 17.93 2.50 27.33
N LYS A 112 18.05 3.69 26.74
CA LYS A 112 17.49 4.94 27.25
C LYS A 112 16.44 5.50 26.27
N PRO A 113 15.33 6.03 26.76
CA PRO A 113 14.38 6.73 25.92
C PRO A 113 14.98 8.04 25.40
N VAL A 114 14.97 8.22 24.10
CA VAL A 114 15.45 9.43 23.42
C VAL A 114 14.33 9.97 22.55
N LEU A 115 14.00 11.26 22.74
CA LEU A 115 13.06 11.94 21.87
C LEU A 115 13.74 12.24 20.52
N ILE A 116 13.27 11.60 19.48
CA ILE A 116 13.67 11.88 18.10
C ILE A 116 12.73 12.95 17.56
N LYS A 117 13.28 14.11 17.28
CA LYS A 117 12.53 15.20 16.66
C LYS A 117 12.07 14.79 15.27
N GLY A 118 10.82 15.05 14.97
CA GLY A 118 10.24 14.82 13.66
C GLY A 118 10.91 15.63 12.55
N SER A 119 10.51 15.38 11.33
CA SER A 119 11.00 16.14 10.18
C SER A 119 10.84 17.64 10.41
N PRO A 120 11.79 18.48 9.99
CA PRO A 120 11.64 19.93 10.02
C PRO A 120 10.35 20.42 9.36
N ARG A 121 9.79 19.64 8.42
CA ARG A 121 8.50 19.92 7.78
C ARG A 121 7.31 19.85 8.72
N TYR A 122 7.45 19.20 9.87
CA TYR A 122 6.35 19.08 10.84
C TYR A 122 5.91 20.43 11.41
N SER A 123 6.79 21.43 11.41
CA SER A 123 6.51 22.81 11.84
C SER A 123 5.99 23.73 10.72
N LEU A 124 5.92 23.25 9.48
CA LEU A 124 5.43 24.04 8.36
C LEU A 124 3.90 24.25 8.46
N SER A 125 3.43 25.35 7.89
CA SER A 125 1.98 25.55 7.66
C SER A 125 1.41 24.44 6.76
N LYS A 126 0.10 24.29 6.79
CA LYS A 126 -0.59 23.31 5.93
C LYS A 126 -0.30 23.56 4.45
N GLU A 127 -0.31 24.81 4.05
CA GLU A 127 -0.08 25.26 2.67
C GLU A 127 1.34 24.95 2.21
N GLU A 128 2.34 25.31 3.03
CA GLU A 128 3.76 25.02 2.76
C GLU A 128 4.03 23.51 2.69
N LEU A 129 3.42 22.76 3.60
CA LEU A 129 3.54 21.31 3.63
C LEU A 129 2.92 20.68 2.38
N HIS A 130 1.74 21.15 1.98
CA HIS A 130 1.08 20.69 0.78
C HIS A 130 1.94 20.97 -0.46
N GLU A 131 2.45 22.19 -0.62
CA GLU A 131 3.33 22.56 -1.74
C GLU A 131 4.55 21.62 -1.86
N GLN A 132 5.18 21.29 -0.73
CA GLN A 132 6.38 20.44 -0.72
C GLN A 132 6.08 18.95 -0.89
N CYS A 133 4.96 18.46 -0.38
CA CYS A 133 4.67 17.03 -0.28
C CYS A 133 3.65 16.53 -1.32
N ASN A 134 2.98 17.42 -2.06
CA ASN A 134 1.97 17.03 -3.05
C ASN A 134 2.59 16.54 -4.36
N VAL A 135 3.46 15.55 -4.25
CA VAL A 135 4.18 14.90 -5.36
C VAL A 135 3.74 13.45 -5.47
N ASN A 136 3.57 12.96 -6.69
CA ASN A 136 3.15 11.57 -6.91
C ASN A 136 4.20 10.57 -6.41
N TYR A 137 3.76 9.59 -5.64
CA TYR A 137 4.65 8.58 -5.04
C TYR A 137 5.37 7.72 -6.08
N MET A 138 4.69 7.37 -7.18
CA MET A 138 5.30 6.59 -8.27
C MET A 138 6.31 7.43 -9.05
N GLU A 139 6.00 8.69 -9.36
CA GLU A 139 6.94 9.62 -10.00
C GLU A 139 8.19 9.77 -9.14
N ARG A 140 8.01 10.04 -7.85
CA ARG A 140 9.14 10.17 -6.91
C ARG A 140 9.99 8.91 -6.82
N THR A 141 9.36 7.73 -6.80
CA THR A 141 10.07 6.44 -6.78
C THR A 141 10.93 6.28 -8.04
N HIS A 142 10.40 6.63 -9.22
CA HIS A 142 11.12 6.52 -10.49
C HIS A 142 12.24 7.56 -10.61
N ASP A 143 12.01 8.80 -10.15
CA ASP A 143 13.01 9.86 -10.13
C ASP A 143 14.21 9.48 -9.26
N LEU A 144 13.97 8.96 -8.05
CA LEU A 144 15.01 8.48 -7.15
C LEU A 144 15.82 7.31 -7.73
N ALA A 145 15.17 6.48 -8.54
CA ALA A 145 15.80 5.35 -9.21
C ALA A 145 16.49 5.76 -10.53
N GLY A 146 16.32 6.97 -11.03
CA GLY A 146 16.88 7.44 -12.31
C GLY A 146 16.36 6.66 -13.51
N VAL A 147 15.06 6.32 -13.50
CA VAL A 147 14.40 5.57 -14.58
C VAL A 147 13.18 6.33 -15.12
N PRO A 148 12.78 6.06 -16.39
CA PRO A 148 11.57 6.66 -16.96
C PRO A 148 10.30 6.39 -16.16
N HIS A 149 9.32 7.28 -16.27
CA HIS A 149 8.00 7.16 -15.65
C HIS A 149 7.12 6.12 -16.37
N GLU A 150 7.55 4.85 -16.33
CA GLU A 150 6.75 3.70 -16.78
C GLU A 150 6.15 3.03 -15.53
N PHE A 151 4.91 3.39 -15.16
CA PHE A 151 4.28 2.92 -13.93
C PHE A 151 3.58 1.58 -14.13
N LEU A 152 4.29 0.51 -13.83
CA LEU A 152 3.86 -0.89 -14.01
C LEU A 152 4.04 -1.71 -12.72
N PRO A 153 3.52 -1.23 -11.57
CA PRO A 153 3.59 -2.04 -10.35
C PRO A 153 2.84 -3.34 -10.55
N LYS A 154 3.45 -4.46 -10.16
CA LYS A 154 2.88 -5.76 -10.43
C LYS A 154 3.24 -6.79 -9.36
N PHE A 155 2.23 -7.54 -8.95
CA PHE A 155 2.38 -8.76 -8.18
C PHE A 155 2.38 -9.98 -9.12
N TYR A 156 3.21 -10.96 -8.82
CA TYR A 156 3.31 -12.20 -9.58
C TYR A 156 2.87 -13.39 -8.73
N PRO A 157 1.60 -13.80 -8.79
CA PRO A 157 1.12 -14.99 -8.11
C PRO A 157 1.63 -16.27 -8.77
N THR A 158 1.92 -17.28 -7.96
CA THR A 158 2.25 -18.62 -8.43
C THR A 158 1.05 -19.30 -9.11
N LYS A 159 1.30 -20.38 -9.86
CA LYS A 159 0.22 -21.20 -10.45
C LYS A 159 -0.74 -21.75 -9.39
N LYS A 160 -0.22 -22.12 -8.20
CA LYS A 160 -1.03 -22.63 -7.08
C LYS A 160 -1.96 -21.54 -6.53
N GLU A 161 -1.44 -20.33 -6.31
CA GLU A 161 -2.23 -19.19 -5.84
C GLU A 161 -3.31 -18.76 -6.84
N LYS A 162 -2.99 -18.72 -8.13
CA LYS A 162 -3.99 -18.45 -9.18
C LYS A 162 -5.09 -19.49 -9.22
N LYS A 163 -4.75 -20.77 -9.05
CA LYS A 163 -5.74 -21.85 -9.01
C LYS A 163 -6.61 -21.74 -7.77
N TRP A 164 -6.01 -21.44 -6.63
CA TRP A 164 -6.71 -21.22 -5.37
C TRP A 164 -7.70 -20.05 -5.49
N ALA A 165 -7.26 -18.90 -5.96
CA ALA A 165 -8.11 -17.71 -6.12
C ALA A 165 -9.34 -17.97 -7.01
N ARG A 166 -9.14 -18.63 -8.14
CA ARG A 166 -10.27 -19.02 -9.03
C ARG A 166 -11.23 -19.96 -8.33
N LYS A 167 -10.71 -21.02 -7.69
CA LYS A 167 -11.55 -21.99 -6.98
C LYS A 167 -12.34 -21.30 -5.87
N THR A 168 -11.71 -20.43 -5.08
CA THR A 168 -12.39 -19.67 -4.01
C THR A 168 -13.53 -18.82 -4.57
N LYS A 169 -13.29 -18.10 -5.68
CA LYS A 169 -14.39 -17.37 -6.34
C LYS A 169 -15.53 -18.29 -6.77
N GLU A 170 -15.22 -19.42 -7.40
CA GLU A 170 -16.21 -20.36 -7.90
C GLU A 170 -17.04 -20.97 -6.76
N THR A 171 -16.40 -21.37 -5.64
CA THR A 171 -17.07 -22.08 -4.55
C THR A 171 -17.79 -21.15 -3.57
N GLU A 172 -17.21 -19.99 -3.24
CA GLU A 172 -17.74 -19.11 -2.19
C GLU A 172 -18.63 -17.98 -2.75
N ILE A 173 -18.43 -17.58 -4.01
CA ILE A 173 -19.10 -16.40 -4.57
C ILE A 173 -19.96 -16.75 -5.78
N GLY A 174 -19.53 -17.73 -6.58
CA GLY A 174 -20.23 -18.13 -7.80
C GLY A 174 -20.15 -17.08 -8.90
N SER A 175 -21.31 -16.74 -9.49
CA SER A 175 -21.43 -15.84 -10.65
C SER A 175 -21.52 -14.35 -10.28
N ASN A 176 -21.62 -14.00 -9.00
CA ASN A 176 -21.75 -12.62 -8.57
C ASN A 176 -20.50 -11.79 -8.91
N LYS A 177 -20.71 -10.49 -9.09
CA LYS A 177 -19.66 -9.49 -9.12
C LYS A 177 -18.97 -9.41 -7.77
N VAL A 178 -17.65 -9.39 -7.78
CA VAL A 178 -16.84 -9.38 -6.56
C VAL A 178 -16.44 -7.96 -6.21
N VAL A 179 -16.87 -7.50 -5.04
CA VAL A 179 -16.39 -6.27 -4.41
C VAL A 179 -15.47 -6.67 -3.27
N LEU A 180 -14.17 -6.48 -3.44
CA LEU A 180 -13.20 -6.70 -2.37
C LEU A 180 -13.01 -5.40 -1.60
N TRP A 181 -13.21 -5.45 -0.29
CA TRP A 181 -13.05 -4.30 0.60
C TRP A 181 -11.88 -4.50 1.58
N SER A 182 -10.85 -3.67 1.42
CA SER A 182 -9.77 -3.56 2.40
C SER A 182 -10.22 -2.68 3.55
N LEU A 183 -10.49 -3.27 4.73
CA LEU A 183 -11.15 -2.61 5.86
C LEU A 183 -10.30 -1.56 6.55
N SER A 184 -8.99 -1.76 6.57
CA SER A 184 -8.06 -0.84 7.24
C SER A 184 -6.69 -0.82 6.57
N GLY A 185 -5.80 0.01 7.09
CA GLY A 185 -4.39 0.09 6.74
C GLY A 185 -3.51 0.22 7.98
N SER A 186 -2.27 0.68 7.80
CA SER A 186 -1.27 0.78 8.86
C SER A 186 -1.53 1.89 9.91
N SER A 187 -2.63 2.63 9.80
CA SER A 187 -2.92 3.78 10.67
C SER A 187 -4.41 3.93 10.92
N CYS A 188 -4.77 4.46 12.07
CA CYS A 188 -6.17 4.64 12.52
C CYS A 188 -7.06 5.46 11.57
N HIS A 189 -6.49 6.44 10.86
CA HIS A 189 -7.23 7.24 9.88
C HIS A 189 -7.61 6.47 8.61
N LYS A 190 -7.18 5.21 8.49
CA LYS A 190 -7.51 4.32 7.37
C LYS A 190 -8.66 3.35 7.69
N VAL A 191 -9.34 3.53 8.81
CA VAL A 191 -10.56 2.78 9.14
C VAL A 191 -11.77 3.63 8.76
N TYR A 192 -12.63 3.09 7.90
CA TYR A 192 -13.87 3.74 7.49
C TYR A 192 -15.04 3.24 8.36
N PRO A 193 -15.68 4.10 9.17
CA PRO A 193 -16.64 3.62 10.15
C PRO A 193 -18.02 3.27 9.59
N TRP A 194 -18.34 3.66 8.35
CA TRP A 194 -19.64 3.43 7.71
C TRP A 194 -19.65 2.23 6.77
N THR A 195 -18.69 1.31 6.89
CA THR A 195 -18.56 0.13 6.02
C THR A 195 -19.84 -0.71 6.01
N ASP A 196 -20.40 -1.01 7.17
CA ASP A 196 -21.64 -1.82 7.30
C ASP A 196 -22.83 -1.15 6.64
N ALA A 197 -22.97 0.17 6.81
CA ALA A 197 -24.05 0.93 6.17
C ALA A 197 -23.95 0.87 4.64
N VAL A 198 -22.73 0.97 4.09
CA VAL A 198 -22.51 0.88 2.66
C VAL A 198 -22.81 -0.53 2.14
N ILE A 199 -22.28 -1.58 2.80
CA ILE A 199 -22.52 -2.98 2.41
C ILE A 199 -24.02 -3.27 2.44
N SER A 200 -24.71 -2.95 3.54
CA SER A 200 -26.16 -3.17 3.70
C SER A 200 -26.97 -2.49 2.60
N GLU A 201 -26.65 -1.24 2.30
CA GLU A 201 -27.35 -0.46 1.28
C GLU A 201 -27.14 -1.05 -0.14
N VAL A 202 -25.92 -1.44 -0.49
CA VAL A 202 -25.61 -2.07 -1.77
C VAL A 202 -26.35 -3.41 -1.89
N LEU A 203 -26.28 -4.27 -0.86
CA LEU A 203 -26.95 -5.58 -0.86
C LEU A 203 -28.47 -5.47 -0.94
N SER A 204 -29.05 -4.40 -0.44
CA SER A 204 -30.49 -4.13 -0.56
C SER A 204 -30.91 -3.76 -1.98
N LYS A 205 -30.02 -3.08 -2.73
CA LYS A 205 -30.29 -2.55 -4.08
C LYS A 205 -29.98 -3.50 -5.21
N THR A 206 -29.13 -4.50 -4.98
CA THR A 206 -28.74 -5.45 -6.03
C THR A 206 -28.61 -6.88 -5.50
N LYS A 207 -28.84 -7.87 -6.37
CA LYS A 207 -28.73 -9.31 -6.07
C LYS A 207 -27.44 -9.94 -6.63
N ASN A 208 -26.75 -9.26 -7.52
CA ASN A 208 -25.62 -9.81 -8.29
C ASN A 208 -24.24 -9.38 -7.77
N VAL A 209 -24.17 -8.84 -6.54
CA VAL A 209 -22.92 -8.42 -5.90
C VAL A 209 -22.67 -9.27 -4.66
N SER A 210 -21.44 -9.68 -4.49
CA SER A 210 -20.91 -10.24 -3.23
C SER A 210 -19.70 -9.45 -2.77
N PHE A 211 -19.59 -9.27 -1.47
CA PHE A 211 -18.44 -8.63 -0.82
C PHE A 211 -17.47 -9.67 -0.33
N VAL A 212 -16.18 -9.34 -0.40
CA VAL A 212 -15.10 -10.01 0.31
C VAL A 212 -14.40 -8.96 1.15
N THR A 213 -14.48 -9.07 2.46
CA THR A 213 -13.79 -8.15 3.37
C THR A 213 -12.44 -8.72 3.77
N ILE A 214 -11.43 -7.88 3.81
CA ILE A 214 -10.07 -8.27 4.17
C ILE A 214 -9.41 -7.23 5.09
N GLY A 215 -8.53 -7.70 5.91
CA GLY A 215 -7.73 -6.89 6.84
C GLY A 215 -6.79 -7.77 7.64
N ASP A 216 -6.16 -7.22 8.66
CA ASP A 216 -5.46 -7.99 9.67
C ASP A 216 -6.43 -8.65 10.69
N ALA A 217 -5.89 -9.39 11.65
CA ALA A 217 -6.72 -10.05 12.67
C ALA A 217 -7.57 -9.07 13.50
N LEU A 218 -7.16 -7.81 13.66
CA LEU A 218 -7.96 -6.80 14.35
C LEU A 218 -9.20 -6.40 13.54
N CYS A 219 -9.12 -6.48 12.23
CA CYS A 219 -10.25 -6.17 11.35
C CYS A 219 -11.40 -7.18 11.46
N GLN A 220 -11.19 -8.36 12.05
CA GLN A 220 -12.28 -9.29 12.37
C GLN A 220 -13.34 -8.64 13.27
N MET A 221 -12.95 -7.67 14.10
CA MET A 221 -13.91 -6.89 14.91
C MET A 221 -14.85 -6.02 14.05
N LEU A 222 -14.40 -5.65 12.84
CA LEU A 222 -15.20 -4.87 11.88
C LEU A 222 -16.08 -5.74 10.99
N GLU A 223 -15.94 -7.05 11.08
CA GLU A 223 -16.68 -8.04 10.29
C GLU A 223 -17.85 -8.67 11.06
N GLY A 224 -17.96 -8.38 12.35
CA GLY A 224 -19.04 -8.89 13.21
C GLY A 224 -20.42 -8.51 12.71
N GLY A 225 -21.34 -9.51 12.70
CA GLY A 225 -22.72 -9.32 12.21
C GLY A 225 -22.97 -9.70 10.75
N TRP A 226 -21.92 -10.14 10.02
CA TRP A 226 -22.03 -10.57 8.63
C TRP A 226 -22.01 -12.10 8.46
N GLU A 227 -21.91 -12.87 9.53
CA GLU A 227 -21.73 -14.32 9.54
C GLU A 227 -22.85 -15.08 8.83
N ASP A 228 -24.07 -14.54 8.86
CA ASP A 228 -25.27 -15.16 8.26
C ASP A 228 -25.63 -14.58 6.86
N GLU A 229 -24.91 -13.59 6.35
CA GLU A 229 -25.18 -13.04 5.01
C GLU A 229 -24.31 -13.76 3.95
N PRO A 230 -24.89 -14.64 3.12
CA PRO A 230 -24.13 -15.47 2.20
C PRO A 230 -23.42 -14.70 1.07
N ARG A 231 -23.70 -13.41 0.94
CA ARG A 231 -23.04 -12.53 -0.03
C ARG A 231 -21.92 -11.70 0.56
N VAL A 232 -21.56 -11.94 1.83
CA VAL A 232 -20.43 -11.31 2.50
C VAL A 232 -19.48 -12.40 2.99
N LEU A 233 -18.30 -12.49 2.37
CA LEU A 233 -17.24 -13.40 2.75
C LEU A 233 -16.21 -12.63 3.59
N THR A 234 -16.16 -12.91 4.88
CA THR A 234 -15.27 -12.26 5.86
C THR A 234 -13.95 -13.01 5.96
N MET A 235 -12.83 -12.35 5.56
CA MET A 235 -11.52 -12.99 5.41
C MET A 235 -10.38 -12.25 6.12
N SER A 236 -10.70 -11.32 7.02
CA SER A 236 -9.69 -10.61 7.81
C SER A 236 -8.91 -11.58 8.70
N GLY A 237 -7.59 -11.53 8.64
CA GLY A 237 -6.71 -12.41 9.39
C GLY A 237 -6.62 -13.86 8.86
N GLU A 238 -7.51 -14.26 7.92
CA GLU A 238 -7.55 -15.62 7.36
C GLU A 238 -6.66 -15.77 6.12
N TRP A 239 -6.68 -14.77 5.24
CA TRP A 239 -5.85 -14.80 4.05
C TRP A 239 -4.49 -14.18 4.28
N SER A 240 -3.46 -14.85 3.81
CA SER A 240 -2.13 -14.27 3.70
C SER A 240 -2.11 -13.08 2.72
N ILE A 241 -1.11 -12.22 2.82
CA ILE A 241 -0.89 -11.12 1.86
C ILE A 241 -0.88 -11.65 0.42
N ARG A 242 -0.24 -12.78 0.17
CA ARG A 242 -0.15 -13.36 -1.18
C ARG A 242 -1.47 -13.89 -1.71
N GLU A 243 -2.28 -14.51 -0.86
CA GLU A 243 -3.63 -14.96 -1.21
C GLU A 243 -4.53 -13.77 -1.54
N THR A 244 -4.51 -12.74 -0.70
CA THR A 244 -5.21 -11.47 -0.96
C THR A 244 -4.80 -10.87 -2.32
N LEU A 245 -3.51 -10.73 -2.59
CA LEU A 245 -3.01 -10.15 -3.83
C LEU A 245 -3.31 -11.04 -5.07
N ALA A 246 -3.30 -12.36 -4.90
CA ALA A 246 -3.67 -13.28 -5.97
C ALA A 246 -5.17 -13.25 -6.27
N PHE A 247 -6.00 -12.97 -5.27
CA PHE A 247 -7.45 -12.89 -5.43
C PHE A 247 -7.90 -11.61 -6.14
N LEU A 248 -7.08 -10.55 -6.17
CA LEU A 248 -7.40 -9.30 -6.87
C LEU A 248 -7.75 -9.51 -8.35
N ASP A 249 -7.15 -10.50 -9.00
CA ASP A 249 -7.48 -10.85 -10.41
C ASP A 249 -8.91 -11.41 -10.58
N GLN A 250 -9.60 -11.74 -9.48
CA GLN A 250 -10.98 -12.24 -9.48
C GLN A 250 -11.99 -11.15 -9.14
N CYS A 251 -11.52 -9.94 -8.79
CA CYS A 251 -12.35 -8.84 -8.35
C CYS A 251 -12.82 -7.98 -9.53
N ASP A 252 -14.08 -7.56 -9.48
CA ASP A 252 -14.63 -6.55 -10.39
C ASP A 252 -14.40 -5.14 -9.82
N ILE A 253 -14.49 -4.99 -8.50
CA ILE A 253 -14.31 -3.73 -7.78
C ILE A 253 -13.41 -3.96 -6.56
N VAL A 254 -12.52 -3.02 -6.27
CA VAL A 254 -11.67 -3.01 -5.08
C VAL A 254 -11.89 -1.70 -4.33
N VAL A 255 -12.35 -1.78 -3.10
CA VAL A 255 -12.66 -0.62 -2.23
C VAL A 255 -11.70 -0.59 -1.05
N GLY A 256 -11.29 0.57 -0.63
CA GLY A 256 -10.54 0.72 0.60
C GLY A 256 -9.82 2.06 0.72
N PRO A 257 -9.17 2.28 1.87
CA PRO A 257 -8.32 3.43 2.07
C PRO A 257 -6.97 3.28 1.32
N GLU A 258 -6.06 4.20 1.56
CA GLU A 258 -4.69 4.20 1.02
C GLU A 258 -3.87 3.01 1.53
N THR A 259 -4.05 1.84 0.91
CA THR A 259 -3.46 0.56 1.33
C THR A 259 -2.63 -0.09 0.23
N GLY A 260 -1.81 -1.07 0.64
CA GLY A 260 -1.06 -1.88 -0.30
C GLY A 260 -1.94 -2.71 -1.24
N VAL A 261 -3.15 -3.07 -0.82
CA VAL A 261 -4.14 -3.77 -1.65
C VAL A 261 -4.59 -2.88 -2.81
N LEU A 262 -4.93 -1.61 -2.53
CA LEU A 262 -5.30 -0.64 -3.56
C LEU A 262 -4.12 -0.32 -4.50
N ASN A 263 -2.89 -0.22 -3.95
CA ASN A 263 -1.69 -0.08 -4.77
C ASN A 263 -1.49 -1.27 -5.72
N ALA A 264 -1.72 -2.50 -5.25
CA ALA A 264 -1.63 -3.69 -6.08
C ALA A 264 -2.73 -3.75 -7.15
N ALA A 265 -3.92 -3.27 -6.84
CA ALA A 265 -5.02 -3.19 -7.79
C ALA A 265 -4.85 -2.07 -8.84
N SER A 266 -3.95 -1.10 -8.63
CA SER A 266 -3.83 0.14 -9.42
C SER A 266 -3.71 -0.08 -10.93
N THR A 267 -3.07 -1.16 -11.36
CA THR A 267 -2.88 -1.52 -12.78
C THR A 267 -3.86 -2.59 -13.29
N LEU A 268 -4.70 -3.14 -12.42
CA LEU A 268 -5.69 -4.14 -12.80
C LEU A 268 -6.93 -3.50 -13.45
N ASN A 269 -7.69 -4.31 -14.18
CA ASN A 269 -8.93 -3.86 -14.82
C ASN A 269 -10.08 -3.61 -13.83
N ALA A 270 -10.06 -4.23 -12.65
CA ALA A 270 -11.01 -3.97 -11.58
C ALA A 270 -11.18 -2.47 -11.35
N HIS A 271 -12.39 -2.01 -11.06
CA HIS A 271 -12.62 -0.62 -10.69
C HIS A 271 -12.13 -0.38 -9.26
N LYS A 272 -11.32 0.64 -9.03
CA LYS A 272 -10.83 1.02 -7.70
C LYS A 272 -11.66 2.15 -7.14
N ILE A 273 -12.10 2.00 -5.90
CA ILE A 273 -12.72 3.07 -5.10
C ILE A 273 -11.79 3.33 -3.93
N VAL A 274 -11.01 4.39 -4.02
CA VAL A 274 -10.00 4.73 -3.01
C VAL A 274 -10.46 5.89 -2.16
N MET A 275 -10.45 5.68 -0.85
CA MET A 275 -10.78 6.67 0.17
C MET A 275 -9.48 7.32 0.66
N LEU A 276 -9.32 8.61 0.39
CA LEU A 276 -8.13 9.34 0.78
C LEU A 276 -8.23 9.87 2.21
N SER A 277 -7.12 9.93 2.90
CA SER A 277 -7.03 10.41 4.28
C SER A 277 -5.88 11.41 4.49
N HIS A 278 -4.63 11.01 4.33
CA HIS A 278 -3.47 11.89 4.54
C HIS A 278 -2.85 12.40 3.24
N SER A 279 -2.98 11.65 2.17
CA SER A 279 -2.47 12.01 0.84
C SER A 279 -3.57 12.51 -0.07
N SER A 280 -3.21 13.25 -1.11
CA SER A 280 -4.11 13.74 -2.14
C SER A 280 -4.23 12.72 -3.30
N LYS A 281 -5.18 12.98 -4.20
CA LYS A 281 -5.26 12.29 -5.50
C LYS A 281 -3.96 12.39 -6.29
N GLU A 282 -3.30 13.57 -6.26
CA GLU A 282 -2.01 13.79 -6.92
C GLU A 282 -0.94 12.83 -6.38
N ASN A 283 -0.86 12.66 -5.06
CA ASN A 283 0.11 11.76 -4.46
C ASN A 283 -0.08 10.30 -4.85
N LEU A 284 -1.32 9.80 -4.80
CA LEU A 284 -1.58 8.36 -4.84
C LEU A 284 -2.14 7.89 -6.18
N SER A 285 -3.31 8.39 -6.56
CA SER A 285 -4.12 7.77 -7.61
C SER A 285 -4.07 8.50 -8.97
N LYS A 286 -3.22 9.52 -9.12
CA LYS A 286 -3.04 10.30 -10.35
C LYS A 286 -2.94 9.47 -11.62
N HIS A 287 -2.19 8.38 -11.57
CA HIS A 287 -1.91 7.50 -12.71
C HIS A 287 -2.74 6.21 -12.74
N TRP A 288 -3.66 6.06 -11.79
CA TRP A 288 -4.50 4.86 -11.74
C TRP A 288 -5.63 4.93 -12.76
N LYS A 289 -5.86 3.82 -13.45
CA LYS A 289 -6.97 3.68 -14.40
C LYS A 289 -8.19 3.11 -13.68
N ASN A 290 -9.39 3.32 -14.24
CA ASN A 290 -10.64 2.79 -13.70
C ASN A 290 -10.76 3.05 -12.19
N THR A 291 -10.68 4.32 -11.79
CA THR A 291 -10.58 4.68 -10.38
C THR A 291 -11.52 5.83 -10.03
N THR A 292 -12.31 5.63 -8.99
CA THR A 292 -13.01 6.68 -8.26
C THR A 292 -12.19 7.03 -7.03
N THR A 293 -11.70 8.25 -6.96
CA THR A 293 -10.95 8.76 -5.81
C THR A 293 -11.88 9.63 -4.99
N LEU A 294 -12.06 9.28 -3.72
CA LEU A 294 -12.94 9.96 -2.77
C LEU A 294 -12.12 10.70 -1.74
N GLU A 295 -12.42 11.97 -1.60
CA GLU A 295 -11.83 12.87 -0.62
C GLU A 295 -12.86 13.18 0.47
N PRO A 296 -12.44 13.48 1.72
CA PRO A 296 -13.39 13.86 2.75
C PRO A 296 -14.11 15.17 2.40
N GLU A 297 -15.42 15.22 2.68
CA GLU A 297 -16.16 16.48 2.68
C GLU A 297 -15.57 17.43 3.72
N HIS A 298 -15.80 18.72 3.55
CA HIS A 298 -15.26 19.75 4.45
C HIS A 298 -15.86 19.61 5.87
N TYR A 299 -15.00 19.65 6.89
CA TYR A 299 -15.36 19.60 8.31
C TYR A 299 -14.61 20.67 9.11
N GLU A 300 -15.01 20.89 10.35
CA GLU A 300 -14.33 21.83 11.26
C GLU A 300 -12.87 21.41 11.47
N ASP A 301 -11.94 22.36 11.42
CA ASP A 301 -10.49 22.13 11.46
C ASP A 301 -9.98 21.21 10.33
N PHE A 302 -10.52 21.39 9.14
CA PHE A 302 -10.20 20.58 7.97
C PHE A 302 -8.70 20.52 7.70
N CYS A 303 -8.12 19.33 7.90
CA CYS A 303 -6.66 19.12 7.73
C CYS A 303 -6.29 18.37 6.43
N PHE A 304 -7.25 17.88 5.68
CA PHE A 304 -7.00 17.11 4.45
C PHE A 304 -6.52 18.00 3.28
N PRO A 305 -5.55 17.53 2.45
CA PRO A 305 -4.61 16.47 2.74
C PRO A 305 -3.54 16.96 3.73
N CYS A 306 -3.28 16.19 4.78
CA CYS A 306 -2.33 16.61 5.81
C CYS A 306 -0.88 16.21 5.53
N HIS A 307 -0.62 15.30 4.60
CA HIS A 307 0.69 14.76 4.24
C HIS A 307 1.51 14.24 5.44
N LYS A 308 0.83 13.78 6.50
CA LYS A 308 1.44 13.28 7.71
C LYS A 308 1.41 11.76 7.74
N MET A 309 2.51 11.16 8.15
CA MET A 309 2.54 9.76 8.51
C MET A 309 2.10 9.61 9.97
N HIS A 310 1.03 8.87 10.21
CA HIS A 310 0.45 8.71 11.53
C HIS A 310 0.74 7.33 12.10
N TYR A 311 1.13 7.30 13.36
CA TYR A 311 1.35 6.07 14.12
C TYR A 311 0.22 5.77 15.12
N GLY A 312 -0.78 6.63 15.20
CA GLY A 312 -1.92 6.47 16.10
C GLY A 312 -2.83 7.69 16.08
N PHE A 313 -3.72 7.75 17.08
CA PHE A 313 -4.69 8.84 17.21
C PHE A 313 -4.13 10.16 17.77
N ASP A 314 -2.87 10.20 18.19
CA ASP A 314 -2.30 11.37 18.86
C ASP A 314 -2.27 12.63 17.97
N THR A 315 -2.28 12.43 16.66
CA THR A 315 -2.18 13.51 15.67
C THR A 315 -3.48 13.74 14.87
N CYS A 316 -4.49 12.90 15.05
CA CYS A 316 -5.75 13.00 14.32
C CYS A 316 -6.90 13.46 15.23
N LYS A 317 -7.66 14.46 14.76
CA LYS A 317 -8.94 14.80 15.39
C LYS A 317 -9.90 13.64 15.18
N ARG A 318 -10.56 13.22 16.26
CA ARG A 318 -11.54 12.12 16.24
C ARG A 318 -12.95 12.66 16.18
N ASP A 319 -13.80 11.94 15.51
CA ASP A 319 -15.24 12.08 15.65
C ASP A 319 -15.69 11.48 16.99
N GLU A 320 -16.47 12.24 17.75
CA GLU A 320 -16.90 11.83 19.10
C GLU A 320 -17.85 10.63 19.10
N TYR A 321 -18.62 10.46 18.01
CA TYR A 321 -19.61 9.38 17.90
C TYR A 321 -18.98 8.05 17.49
N THR A 322 -18.15 8.06 16.45
CA THR A 322 -17.56 6.83 15.87
C THR A 322 -16.19 6.51 16.42
N GLY A 323 -15.50 7.49 17.02
CA GLY A 323 -14.09 7.39 17.39
C GLY A 323 -13.13 7.39 16.19
N GLY A 324 -13.65 7.45 14.96
CA GLY A 324 -12.86 7.48 13.73
C GLY A 324 -12.16 8.82 13.49
N ALA A 325 -11.14 8.82 12.64
CA ALA A 325 -10.50 10.06 12.21
C ALA A 325 -11.46 10.89 11.35
N MET A 326 -11.52 12.22 11.58
CA MET A 326 -12.46 13.12 10.91
C MET A 326 -12.40 13.03 9.39
N CYS A 327 -11.21 12.87 8.78
CA CYS A 327 -11.09 12.68 7.33
C CYS A 327 -11.78 11.39 6.87
N SER A 328 -11.67 10.30 7.60
CA SER A 328 -12.32 9.02 7.24
C SER A 328 -13.84 9.09 7.41
N VAL A 329 -14.29 9.65 8.53
CA VAL A 329 -15.72 9.78 8.85
C VAL A 329 -16.48 10.62 7.81
N ASN A 330 -15.83 11.64 7.27
CA ASN A 330 -16.43 12.60 6.34
C ASN A 330 -16.31 12.20 4.84
N ILE A 331 -15.91 10.97 4.54
CA ILE A 331 -16.05 10.44 3.18
C ILE A 331 -17.51 10.04 2.96
N ASN A 332 -18.10 10.54 1.88
CA ASN A 332 -19.53 10.39 1.62
C ASN A 332 -19.88 8.94 1.23
N ALA A 333 -20.63 8.25 2.08
CA ALA A 333 -21.07 6.88 1.86
C ALA A 333 -21.89 6.71 0.57
N LYS A 334 -22.69 7.71 0.19
CA LYS A 334 -23.51 7.66 -1.03
C LYS A 334 -22.66 7.61 -2.29
N GLU A 335 -21.49 8.28 -2.29
CA GLU A 335 -20.57 8.23 -3.43
C GLU A 335 -19.95 6.84 -3.58
N ILE A 336 -19.59 6.17 -2.47
CA ILE A 336 -19.11 4.80 -2.48
C ILE A 336 -20.18 3.85 -3.02
N ILE A 337 -21.41 3.95 -2.49
CA ILE A 337 -22.56 3.13 -2.92
C ILE A 337 -22.80 3.31 -4.42
N THR A 338 -22.86 4.56 -4.89
CA THR A 338 -23.08 4.89 -6.29
C THR A 338 -21.97 4.31 -7.18
N ALA A 339 -20.71 4.48 -6.77
CA ALA A 339 -19.57 3.96 -7.52
C ALA A 339 -19.58 2.42 -7.59
N ILE A 340 -19.97 1.71 -6.52
CA ILE A 340 -20.14 0.25 -6.54
C ILE A 340 -21.24 -0.14 -7.49
N LEU A 341 -22.43 0.45 -7.37
CA LEU A 341 -23.60 0.09 -8.17
C LEU A 341 -23.40 0.36 -9.66
N ASP A 342 -22.75 1.45 -10.02
CA ASP A 342 -22.48 1.81 -11.41
C ASP A 342 -21.46 0.88 -12.09
N ASN A 343 -20.50 0.37 -11.34
CA ASN A 343 -19.45 -0.52 -11.84
C ASN A 343 -19.78 -2.03 -11.65
N SER A 344 -20.94 -2.35 -11.09
CA SER A 344 -21.42 -3.73 -10.92
C SER A 344 -22.47 -4.18 -11.95
N LYS A 345 -22.83 -3.29 -12.88
CA LYS A 345 -23.81 -3.54 -13.97
C LYS A 345 -23.31 -4.54 -14.99
#